data_ec5f85992799976e86e7ce84da96d7fe
#
_entry.id   ec5f85992799976e86e7ce84da96d7fe
#
_cell.length_a   1.000
_cell.length_b   1.000
_cell.length_c   1.000
_cell.angle_alpha   90.00
_cell.angle_beta   90.00
_cell.angle_gamma   90.00
#
_symmetry.space_group_name_H-M   'P 1'
#
loop_
_entity.id
_entity.type
_entity.pdbx_description
1 polymer ?
#
loop_
_entity_poly.entity_id
_entity_poly.type
_entity_poly.pdbx_seq_one_letter_code
_entity_poly.pdbx_strand_id
1 'polypeptide(L)'
;MERRSFLKSVGVSSTLLSVPFATTFKSSRATATPAQTGRRPKIAFLGTVVRRHSHAQHFLDRHTLGYTWNGKWQKPRIDVGSVFIDQFPEEDLARSRVKRHGLKLYPTIEESLTLGGEKLAVDGVVLIGEHGDYPTNEKGQHLYPRYDWFKRVVKVFEESG
;
A
#
# COMPACT_ATOMS: atom_id res chain seq x y z
N MET A 1 -7.27 30.54 35.55
CA MET A 1 -6.36 31.26 34.66
C MET A 1 -6.99 31.33 33.27
N GLU A 2 -7.58 32.49 32.98
CA GLU A 2 -8.39 32.68 31.73
C GLU A 2 -7.46 32.97 30.55
N ARG A 3 -7.63 32.21 29.47
CA ARG A 3 -7.01 32.43 28.15
C ARG A 3 -8.02 33.08 27.18
N ARG A 4 -8.58 34.23 27.54
CA ARG A 4 -9.47 34.96 26.65
C ARG A 4 -9.26 36.46 26.82
N SER A 5 -8.24 37.02 26.19
CA SER A 5 -8.20 38.47 25.89
C SER A 5 -6.93 38.84 25.09
N PHE A 6 -6.87 38.43 23.82
CA PHE A 6 -5.90 39.00 22.89
C PHE A 6 -6.46 39.11 21.48
N LEU A 7 -7.51 39.84 21.29
CA LEU A 7 -7.96 40.30 19.97
C LEU A 7 -8.88 41.51 20.15
N LYS A 8 -8.27 42.69 20.42
CA LYS A 8 -8.91 43.98 20.18
C LYS A 8 -7.87 44.94 19.64
N SER A 9 -8.23 45.55 18.52
CA SER A 9 -7.64 46.77 17.97
C SER A 9 -6.43 46.60 17.05
N VAL A 10 -6.63 46.49 15.76
CA VAL A 10 -6.03 47.40 14.79
C VAL A 10 -7.01 47.55 13.62
N GLY A 11 -7.74 48.66 13.56
CA GLY A 11 -8.43 49.13 12.39
C GLY A 11 -7.43 49.83 11.47
N VAL A 12 -7.23 49.31 10.29
CA VAL A 12 -6.58 50.07 9.19
C VAL A 12 -7.50 50.00 7.98
N SER A 13 -8.15 51.11 7.70
CA SER A 13 -8.85 51.32 6.43
C SER A 13 -7.83 51.41 5.32
N SER A 14 -7.82 50.42 4.45
CA SER A 14 -7.13 50.49 3.17
C SER A 14 -8.11 50.16 2.08
N THR A 15 -8.54 51.22 1.38
CA THR A 15 -9.23 51.15 0.08
C THR A 15 -8.31 50.47 -0.94
N LEU A 16 -8.56 49.21 -1.24
CA LEU A 16 -7.88 48.51 -2.33
C LEU A 16 -8.79 48.37 -3.52
N LEU A 17 -8.35 48.96 -4.65
CA LEU A 17 -8.90 48.73 -5.96
C LEU A 17 -8.95 47.22 -6.24
N SER A 18 -10.15 46.71 -6.38
CA SER A 18 -10.38 45.34 -6.82
C SER A 18 -10.15 45.21 -8.32
N VAL A 19 -9.00 44.67 -8.71
CA VAL A 19 -8.79 44.15 -10.06
C VAL A 19 -9.27 42.69 -10.03
N PRO A 20 -10.26 42.32 -10.86
CA PRO A 20 -10.68 40.92 -10.93
C PRO A 20 -9.64 40.13 -11.73
N PHE A 21 -8.71 39.47 -11.03
CA PHE A 21 -7.85 38.48 -11.64
C PHE A 21 -8.61 37.16 -11.70
N ALA A 22 -9.39 36.97 -12.75
CA ALA A 22 -10.07 35.73 -13.03
C ALA A 22 -9.06 34.70 -13.55
N THR A 23 -8.32 34.04 -12.65
CA THR A 23 -7.59 32.82 -12.97
C THR A 23 -8.59 31.67 -13.04
N THR A 24 -9.06 31.39 -14.25
CA THR A 24 -9.75 30.14 -14.55
C THR A 24 -8.77 28.99 -14.36
N PHE A 25 -8.74 28.41 -13.18
CA PHE A 25 -8.14 27.07 -12.96
C PHE A 25 -8.99 26.07 -13.76
N LYS A 26 -8.54 25.72 -14.97
CA LYS A 26 -9.03 24.52 -15.64
C LYS A 26 -8.61 23.33 -14.75
N SER A 27 -9.53 22.90 -13.90
CA SER A 27 -9.44 21.62 -13.23
C SER A 27 -9.46 20.56 -14.32
N SER A 28 -8.28 20.08 -14.71
CA SER A 28 -8.16 18.88 -15.52
C SER A 28 -8.67 17.73 -14.66
N ARG A 29 -9.95 17.47 -14.77
CA ARG A 29 -10.51 16.21 -14.27
C ARG A 29 -9.76 15.13 -15.02
N ALA A 30 -8.84 14.43 -14.34
CA ALA A 30 -8.30 13.20 -14.85
C ALA A 30 -9.50 12.29 -15.13
N THR A 31 -9.83 12.13 -16.38
CA THR A 31 -10.81 11.14 -16.81
C THR A 31 -10.23 9.80 -16.42
N ALA A 32 -10.80 9.22 -15.37
CA ALA A 32 -10.49 7.84 -15.02
C ALA A 32 -10.68 7.00 -16.29
N THR A 33 -9.61 6.40 -16.75
CA THR A 33 -9.65 5.44 -17.85
C THR A 33 -10.76 4.43 -17.55
N PRO A 34 -11.72 4.20 -18.47
CA PRO A 34 -12.80 3.26 -18.23
C PRO A 34 -12.20 1.90 -17.87
N ALA A 35 -12.75 1.29 -16.81
CA ALA A 35 -12.34 0.01 -16.30
C ALA A 35 -12.23 -1.01 -17.43
N GLN A 36 -11.05 -1.55 -17.60
CA GLN A 36 -10.80 -2.61 -18.57
C GLN A 36 -11.70 -3.81 -18.28
N THR A 37 -12.28 -4.28 -19.33
CA THR A 37 -13.10 -5.47 -19.50
C THR A 37 -12.76 -6.63 -18.56
N GLY A 38 -13.68 -6.95 -17.65
CA GLY A 38 -13.93 -8.30 -17.13
C GLY A 38 -12.88 -8.98 -16.24
N ARG A 39 -11.59 -8.67 -16.33
CA ARG A 39 -10.54 -9.28 -15.53
C ARG A 39 -10.30 -8.50 -14.24
N ARG A 40 -10.32 -9.18 -13.10
CA ARG A 40 -9.95 -8.57 -11.84
C ARG A 40 -8.42 -8.37 -11.79
N PRO A 41 -7.94 -7.17 -11.40
CA PRO A 41 -6.51 -6.94 -11.23
C PRO A 41 -5.93 -7.89 -10.16
N LYS A 42 -4.71 -8.36 -10.39
CA LYS A 42 -3.95 -9.19 -9.47
C LYS A 42 -2.80 -8.41 -8.85
N ILE A 43 -2.56 -8.59 -7.56
CA ILE A 43 -1.42 -8.00 -6.88
C ILE A 43 -0.50 -9.10 -6.32
N ALA A 44 0.80 -8.79 -6.30
CA ALA A 44 1.76 -9.51 -5.47
C ALA A 44 1.77 -8.88 -4.07
N PHE A 45 1.66 -9.71 -3.05
CA PHE A 45 1.81 -9.31 -1.66
C PHE A 45 3.19 -9.70 -1.15
N LEU A 46 4.00 -8.70 -0.79
CA LEU A 46 5.35 -8.87 -0.25
C LEU A 46 5.37 -8.47 1.22
N GLY A 47 5.66 -9.39 2.10
CA GLY A 47 5.69 -9.14 3.54
C GLY A 47 6.95 -9.66 4.21
N THR A 48 7.44 -8.95 5.24
CA THR A 48 8.53 -9.48 6.08
C THR A 48 8.03 -10.59 6.99
N VAL A 49 6.93 -10.33 7.69
CA VAL A 49 6.27 -11.27 8.62
C VAL A 49 4.76 -11.02 8.61
N VAL A 50 3.97 -12.06 8.67
CA VAL A 50 2.52 -11.97 8.92
C VAL A 50 2.23 -12.49 10.33
N ARG A 51 2.08 -11.60 11.28
CA ARG A 51 1.75 -11.94 12.66
C ARG A 51 0.47 -11.25 13.14
N ARG A 52 -0.06 -11.69 14.26
CA ARG A 52 -1.28 -11.10 14.84
C ARG A 52 -1.15 -9.59 15.03
N HIS A 53 -2.16 -8.86 14.58
CA HIS A 53 -2.28 -7.39 14.65
C HIS A 53 -1.23 -6.62 13.82
N SER A 54 -0.52 -7.27 12.90
CA SER A 54 0.38 -6.58 11.96
C SER A 54 -0.39 -5.98 10.79
N HIS A 55 0.17 -4.95 10.16
CA HIS A 55 -0.40 -4.41 8.91
C HIS A 55 -0.48 -5.49 7.82
N ALA A 56 0.53 -6.36 7.74
CA ALA A 56 0.54 -7.48 6.81
C ALA A 56 -0.66 -8.43 7.01
N GLN A 57 -0.99 -8.77 8.26
CA GLN A 57 -2.18 -9.55 8.56
C GLN A 57 -3.45 -8.83 8.12
N HIS A 58 -3.61 -7.56 8.54
CA HIS A 58 -4.82 -6.80 8.23
C HIS A 58 -5.03 -6.61 6.73
N PHE A 59 -3.96 -6.35 6.00
CA PHE A 59 -4.02 -6.24 4.55
C PHE A 59 -4.43 -7.57 3.92
N LEU A 60 -3.73 -8.65 4.23
CA LEU A 60 -3.97 -9.96 3.65
C LEU A 60 -5.39 -10.47 3.96
N ASP A 61 -5.83 -10.35 5.21
CA ASP A 61 -7.17 -10.76 5.63
C ASP A 61 -8.27 -9.96 4.91
N ARG A 62 -8.11 -8.64 4.77
CA ARG A 62 -9.09 -7.81 4.06
C ARG A 62 -9.19 -8.14 2.57
N HIS A 63 -8.09 -8.49 1.94
CA HIS A 63 -8.07 -8.82 0.51
C HIS A 63 -8.52 -10.24 0.20
N THR A 64 -8.40 -11.15 1.15
CA THR A 64 -8.84 -12.54 0.99
C THR A 64 -10.26 -12.77 1.51
N LEU A 65 -10.60 -12.24 2.68
CA LEU A 65 -11.92 -12.40 3.30
C LEU A 65 -12.91 -11.32 2.88
N GLY A 66 -12.45 -10.08 2.75
CA GLY A 66 -13.26 -8.90 2.64
C GLY A 66 -13.28 -8.07 3.92
N TYR A 67 -14.13 -7.05 3.96
CA TYR A 67 -14.22 -6.11 5.08
C TYR A 67 -15.60 -5.47 5.15
N THR A 68 -15.96 -4.98 6.34
CA THR A 68 -17.21 -4.23 6.53
C THR A 68 -16.99 -2.75 6.23
N TRP A 69 -17.86 -2.17 5.41
CA TRP A 69 -17.91 -0.74 5.13
C TRP A 69 -19.38 -0.27 5.12
N ASN A 70 -19.67 0.78 5.88
CA ASN A 70 -21.03 1.30 6.05
C ASN A 70 -22.07 0.20 6.38
N GLY A 71 -21.75 -0.68 7.31
CA GLY A 71 -22.62 -1.78 7.73
C GLY A 71 -22.83 -2.91 6.70
N LYS A 72 -22.13 -2.86 5.57
CA LYS A 72 -22.21 -3.88 4.50
C LYS A 72 -20.90 -4.57 4.31
N TRP A 73 -20.96 -5.88 4.03
CA TRP A 73 -19.77 -6.65 3.68
C TRP A 73 -19.31 -6.31 2.24
N GLN A 74 -18.03 -5.99 2.10
CA GLN A 74 -17.42 -5.68 0.84
C GLN A 74 -16.35 -6.72 0.50
N LYS A 75 -16.28 -7.12 -0.75
CA LYS A 75 -15.13 -7.84 -1.30
C LYS A 75 -14.26 -6.86 -2.08
N PRO A 76 -12.94 -6.92 -1.94
CA PRO A 76 -12.03 -6.11 -2.73
C PRO A 76 -12.24 -6.35 -4.23
N ARG A 77 -11.96 -5.33 -5.02
CA ARG A 77 -12.03 -5.45 -6.50
C ARG A 77 -10.74 -5.97 -7.13
N ILE A 78 -9.74 -6.26 -6.31
CA ILE A 78 -8.45 -6.83 -6.69
C ILE A 78 -8.26 -8.19 -6.03
N ASP A 79 -7.49 -9.06 -6.65
CA ASP A 79 -7.16 -10.38 -6.13
C ASP A 79 -5.69 -10.41 -5.68
N VAL A 80 -5.40 -11.15 -4.61
CA VAL A 80 -4.02 -11.50 -4.24
C VAL A 80 -3.60 -12.66 -5.15
N GLY A 81 -2.74 -12.37 -6.13
CA GLY A 81 -2.26 -13.35 -7.10
C GLY A 81 -1.09 -14.18 -6.60
N SER A 82 -0.27 -13.59 -5.74
CA SER A 82 0.92 -14.20 -5.17
C SER A 82 1.26 -13.63 -3.81
N VAL A 83 2.06 -14.39 -3.06
CA VAL A 83 2.56 -14.00 -1.74
C VAL A 83 4.05 -14.33 -1.68
N PHE A 84 4.84 -13.38 -1.19
CA PHE A 84 6.21 -13.59 -0.74
C PHE A 84 6.32 -13.15 0.73
N ILE A 85 6.88 -14.00 1.58
CA ILE A 85 7.14 -13.71 2.99
C ILE A 85 8.57 -14.08 3.29
N ASP A 86 9.30 -13.15 3.91
CA ASP A 86 10.71 -13.30 4.18
C ASP A 86 11.01 -14.18 5.40
N GLN A 87 10.21 -14.02 6.46
CA GLN A 87 10.43 -14.74 7.71
C GLN A 87 9.14 -15.36 8.25
N PHE A 88 9.28 -16.51 8.87
CA PHE A 88 8.17 -17.29 9.42
C PHE A 88 8.44 -17.66 10.90
N PRO A 89 8.23 -16.74 11.84
CA PRO A 89 8.34 -17.02 13.25
C PRO A 89 7.32 -18.09 13.71
N GLU A 90 7.40 -18.51 14.96
CA GLU A 90 6.50 -19.54 15.51
C GLU A 90 5.03 -19.13 15.40
N GLU A 91 4.72 -17.87 15.67
CA GLU A 91 3.37 -17.30 15.57
C GLU A 91 2.97 -16.85 14.13
N ASP A 92 3.66 -17.35 13.11
CA ASP A 92 3.36 -17.02 11.72
C ASP A 92 1.91 -17.34 11.33
N LEU A 93 1.28 -16.39 10.70
CA LEU A 93 -0.07 -16.52 10.18
C LEU A 93 -0.14 -16.64 8.64
N ALA A 94 0.97 -16.41 7.93
CA ALA A 94 0.97 -16.43 6.47
C ALA A 94 0.65 -17.81 5.91
N ARG A 95 1.34 -18.83 6.42
CA ARG A 95 1.15 -20.22 5.93
C ARG A 95 -0.28 -20.70 6.05
N SER A 96 -0.92 -20.41 7.19
CA SER A 96 -2.32 -20.80 7.40
C SER A 96 -3.28 -20.08 6.44
N ARG A 97 -3.03 -18.81 6.11
CA ARG A 97 -3.82 -18.00 5.18
C ARG A 97 -3.62 -18.43 3.74
N VAL A 98 -2.36 -18.62 3.35
CA VAL A 98 -2.00 -19.16 2.04
C VAL A 98 -2.76 -20.47 1.77
N LYS A 99 -2.72 -21.42 2.71
CA LYS A 99 -3.44 -22.69 2.61
C LYS A 99 -4.96 -22.50 2.57
N ARG A 100 -5.51 -21.68 3.48
CA ARG A 100 -6.96 -21.46 3.60
C ARG A 100 -7.58 -20.82 2.37
N HIS A 101 -6.87 -19.90 1.74
CA HIS A 101 -7.38 -19.11 0.62
C HIS A 101 -6.85 -19.56 -0.75
N GLY A 102 -6.10 -20.67 -0.80
CA GLY A 102 -5.56 -21.19 -2.04
C GLY A 102 -4.56 -20.24 -2.71
N LEU A 103 -3.86 -19.43 -1.92
CA LEU A 103 -2.85 -18.50 -2.44
C LEU A 103 -1.56 -19.26 -2.76
N LYS A 104 -0.74 -18.71 -3.64
CA LYS A 104 0.58 -19.27 -3.94
C LYS A 104 1.67 -18.47 -3.25
N LEU A 105 2.44 -19.14 -2.41
CA LEU A 105 3.64 -18.61 -1.77
C LEU A 105 4.84 -18.88 -2.67
N TYR A 106 5.60 -17.82 -2.96
CA TYR A 106 6.81 -17.90 -3.78
C TYR A 106 8.05 -17.68 -2.93
N PRO A 107 9.17 -18.32 -3.27
CA PRO A 107 10.41 -18.22 -2.50
C PRO A 107 11.17 -16.92 -2.72
N THR A 108 10.87 -16.19 -3.82
CA THR A 108 11.53 -14.93 -4.17
C THR A 108 10.53 -13.84 -4.55
N ILE A 109 10.96 -12.59 -4.45
CA ILE A 109 10.17 -11.44 -4.89
C ILE A 109 9.90 -11.55 -6.39
N GLU A 110 10.92 -11.84 -7.19
CA GLU A 110 10.84 -11.94 -8.63
C GLU A 110 9.83 -13.01 -9.07
N GLU A 111 9.90 -14.19 -8.50
CA GLU A 111 8.92 -15.25 -8.79
C GLU A 111 7.49 -14.87 -8.35
N SER A 112 7.37 -14.12 -7.25
CA SER A 112 6.07 -13.60 -6.83
C SER A 112 5.47 -12.62 -7.85
N LEU A 113 6.29 -11.76 -8.46
CA LEU A 113 5.85 -10.79 -9.46
C LEU A 113 5.54 -11.44 -10.81
N THR A 114 6.30 -12.44 -11.17
CA THR A 114 6.15 -13.16 -12.45
C THR A 114 5.18 -14.36 -12.38
N LEU A 115 4.66 -14.66 -11.18
CA LEU A 115 3.88 -15.87 -10.90
C LEU A 115 4.64 -17.16 -11.27
N GLY A 116 5.97 -17.12 -11.16
CA GLY A 116 6.88 -18.21 -11.52
C GLY A 116 7.20 -18.32 -13.02
N GLY A 117 6.82 -17.33 -13.82
CA GLY A 117 7.18 -17.22 -15.24
C GLY A 117 8.39 -16.30 -15.48
N GLU A 118 8.56 -15.85 -16.71
CA GLU A 118 9.69 -15.01 -17.13
C GLU A 118 9.36 -13.51 -17.14
N LYS A 119 8.09 -13.13 -17.17
CA LYS A 119 7.63 -11.74 -17.30
C LYS A 119 6.70 -11.37 -16.16
N LEU A 120 6.59 -10.06 -15.91
CA LEU A 120 5.62 -9.51 -14.97
C LEU A 120 4.20 -10.03 -15.26
N ALA A 121 3.57 -10.61 -14.27
CA ALA A 121 2.26 -11.25 -14.39
C ALA A 121 1.23 -10.75 -13.38
N VAL A 122 1.57 -9.68 -12.64
CA VAL A 122 0.70 -8.99 -11.70
C VAL A 122 0.47 -7.55 -12.13
N ASP A 123 -0.64 -6.95 -11.71
CA ASP A 123 -1.01 -5.58 -12.06
C ASP A 123 -0.52 -4.56 -11.03
N GLY A 124 -0.02 -5.03 -9.89
CA GLY A 124 0.50 -4.18 -8.84
C GLY A 124 1.18 -4.96 -7.74
N VAL A 125 1.85 -4.23 -6.85
CA VAL A 125 2.59 -4.79 -5.72
C VAL A 125 2.20 -4.07 -4.45
N VAL A 126 1.99 -4.83 -3.39
CA VAL A 126 1.90 -4.31 -2.02
C VAL A 126 3.09 -4.82 -1.24
N LEU A 127 3.86 -3.89 -0.70
CA LEU A 127 5.05 -4.17 0.09
C LEU A 127 4.82 -3.70 1.53
N ILE A 128 4.85 -4.64 2.48
CA ILE A 128 4.75 -4.39 3.92
C ILE A 128 5.99 -4.93 4.61
N GLY A 129 7.02 -4.10 4.64
CA GLY A 129 8.32 -4.38 5.26
C GLY A 129 8.33 -3.92 6.72
N GLU A 130 7.61 -4.59 7.57
CA GLU A 130 7.48 -4.30 9.00
C GLU A 130 7.58 -5.58 9.81
N HIS A 131 8.11 -5.47 11.01
CA HIS A 131 8.34 -6.60 11.91
C HIS A 131 9.33 -7.62 11.35
N GLY A 132 9.72 -8.56 12.17
CA GLY A 132 10.73 -9.56 11.88
C GLY A 132 12.04 -9.29 12.61
N ASP A 133 12.93 -10.24 12.50
CA ASP A 133 14.28 -10.18 13.08
C ASP A 133 15.23 -9.52 12.08
N TYR A 134 15.41 -8.22 12.23
CA TYR A 134 16.30 -7.39 11.42
C TYR A 134 17.24 -6.60 12.31
N PRO A 135 18.49 -6.37 11.89
CA PRO A 135 19.45 -5.61 12.66
C PRO A 135 18.97 -4.18 12.89
N THR A 136 19.50 -3.57 13.93
CA THR A 136 19.34 -2.15 14.24
C THR A 136 20.64 -1.41 13.96
N ASN A 137 20.53 -0.17 13.49
CA ASN A 137 21.69 0.70 13.38
C ASN A 137 22.03 1.36 14.73
N GLU A 138 23.12 2.15 14.76
CA GLU A 138 23.58 2.87 15.96
C GLU A 138 22.53 3.84 16.54
N LYS A 139 21.56 4.28 15.75
CA LYS A 139 20.46 5.15 16.16
C LYS A 139 19.22 4.38 16.67
N GLY A 140 19.31 3.05 16.79
CA GLY A 140 18.20 2.20 17.22
C GLY A 140 17.11 2.00 16.16
N GLN A 141 17.36 2.30 14.90
CA GLN A 141 16.41 2.11 13.81
C GLN A 141 16.56 0.70 13.22
N HIS A 142 15.46 -0.03 13.10
CA HIS A 142 15.44 -1.32 12.43
C HIS A 142 15.69 -1.17 10.93
N LEU A 143 16.63 -1.96 10.42
CA LEU A 143 17.04 -1.96 9.01
C LEU A 143 16.15 -2.91 8.19
N TYR A 144 14.86 -2.61 8.13
CA TYR A 144 13.95 -3.37 7.30
C TYR A 144 14.33 -3.31 5.81
N PRO A 145 14.17 -4.38 5.03
CA PRO A 145 14.67 -4.49 3.66
C PRO A 145 13.82 -3.73 2.63
N ARG A 146 13.06 -2.70 3.04
CA ARG A 146 12.07 -1.99 2.22
C ARG A 146 12.67 -1.41 0.94
N TYR A 147 13.82 -0.77 1.06
CA TYR A 147 14.49 -0.14 -0.09
C TYR A 147 15.04 -1.18 -1.08
N ASP A 148 15.65 -2.25 -0.57
CA ASP A 148 16.19 -3.31 -1.43
C ASP A 148 15.08 -4.07 -2.14
N TRP A 149 13.98 -4.34 -1.46
CA TRP A 149 12.82 -4.96 -2.07
C TRP A 149 12.18 -4.05 -3.13
N PHE A 150 12.08 -2.75 -2.83
CA PHE A 150 11.58 -1.78 -3.81
C PHE A 150 12.43 -1.77 -5.08
N LYS A 151 13.76 -1.75 -4.97
CA LYS A 151 14.67 -1.84 -6.12
C LYS A 151 14.44 -3.12 -6.94
N ARG A 152 14.28 -4.26 -6.28
CA ARG A 152 14.01 -5.53 -6.94
C ARG A 152 12.67 -5.51 -7.69
N VAL A 153 11.64 -4.94 -7.10
CA VAL A 153 10.34 -4.76 -7.75
C VAL A 153 10.47 -3.88 -9.00
N VAL A 154 11.12 -2.72 -8.88
CA VAL A 154 11.34 -1.80 -10.01
C VAL A 154 12.12 -2.50 -11.13
N LYS A 155 13.15 -3.25 -10.79
CA LYS A 155 13.94 -4.00 -11.77
C LYS A 155 13.06 -4.97 -12.59
N VAL A 156 12.19 -5.73 -11.94
CA VAL A 156 11.26 -6.63 -12.66
C VAL A 156 10.31 -5.86 -13.57
N PHE A 157 9.87 -4.67 -13.16
CA PHE A 157 9.02 -3.82 -13.99
C PHE A 157 9.76 -3.34 -15.25
N GLU A 158 11.00 -2.87 -15.09
CA GLU A 158 11.84 -2.39 -16.19
C GLU A 158 12.20 -3.51 -17.19
N GLU A 159 12.50 -4.71 -16.69
CA GLU A 159 12.83 -5.89 -17.51
C GLU A 159 11.63 -6.48 -18.25
N SER A 160 10.41 -6.16 -17.81
CA SER A 160 9.18 -6.69 -18.40
C SER A 160 8.56 -5.79 -19.46
N GLY A 161 9.11 -4.58 -19.64
CA GLY A 161 8.78 -3.67 -20.72
C GLY A 161 7.61 -2.81 -20.53
#